data_3dfcea3f51ae5c542ae97c955bb3909e
#
_entry.id   3dfcea3f51ae5c542ae97c955bb3909e
#
_cell.length_a   1.000
_cell.length_b   1.000
_cell.length_c   1.000
_cell.angle_alpha   90.00
_cell.angle_beta   90.00
_cell.angle_gamma   90.00
#
_symmetry.space_group_name_H-M   'P 1'
#
loop_
_entity.id
_entity.type
_entity.pdbx_description
1 polymer ?
#
loop_
_entity_poly.entity_id
_entity_poly.type
_entity_poly.pdbx_seq_one_letter_code
_entity_poly.pdbx_strand_id
1 'polypeptide(L)'
;MPGRTPVVAVVDDEQPVRRALQRLLRAAGFDVRLFATGADFMAHLEGVDCVILDLHLPGMSGFDVQEALAARGADVPVVVLTGNDTPANRARSLANGARAYLSKPVDDETLLHALRTLSSPTATRPRP
;
A
#
# COMPACT_ATOMS: atom_id res chain seq x y z
N MET A 1 23.48 7.72 4.93
CA MET A 1 22.83 8.29 5.44
C MET A 1 21.76 7.74 5.67
N PRO A 2 21.55 7.74 6.50
CA PRO A 2 20.42 7.22 6.77
C PRO A 2 19.51 7.84 5.95
N GLY A 3 18.78 7.25 5.43
CA GLY A 3 17.83 7.82 4.65
C GLY A 3 16.79 8.52 5.42
N ARG A 4 15.89 9.08 4.76
CA ARG A 4 14.75 9.67 5.38
C ARG A 4 13.80 8.59 5.86
N THR A 5 12.89 8.98 6.69
CA THR A 5 11.85 8.07 7.17
C THR A 5 10.97 7.65 6.00
N PRO A 6 10.72 6.36 5.81
CA PRO A 6 9.85 5.92 4.72
C PRO A 6 8.42 6.40 4.91
N VAL A 7 7.78 6.79 3.82
CA VAL A 7 6.41 7.28 3.82
C VAL A 7 5.50 6.20 3.26
N VAL A 8 4.54 5.77 4.06
CA VAL A 8 3.54 4.78 3.66
C VAL A 8 2.21 5.47 3.47
N ALA A 9 1.61 5.31 2.31
CA ALA A 9 0.25 5.78 2.08
C ALA A 9 -0.72 4.66 2.43
N VAL A 10 -1.82 5.03 3.05
CA VAL A 10 -2.91 4.08 3.37
C VAL A 10 -4.14 4.56 2.62
N VAL A 11 -4.65 3.73 1.72
CA VAL A 11 -5.83 4.05 0.92
C VAL A 11 -6.93 3.07 1.29
N ASP A 12 -7.87 3.54 2.11
CA ASP A 12 -8.96 2.71 2.63
C ASP A 12 -10.10 3.65 2.98
N ASP A 13 -11.31 3.32 2.59
CA ASP A 13 -12.44 4.21 2.82
C ASP A 13 -13.01 4.14 4.23
N GLU A 14 -12.57 3.18 5.04
CA GLU A 14 -13.06 3.05 6.40
C GLU A 14 -12.16 3.80 7.37
N GLN A 15 -12.70 4.82 8.00
CA GLN A 15 -11.91 5.64 8.91
C GLN A 15 -11.29 4.86 10.06
N PRO A 16 -12.01 3.93 10.70
CA PRO A 16 -11.37 3.16 11.80
C PRO A 16 -10.17 2.37 11.33
N VAL A 17 -10.20 1.84 10.11
CA VAL A 17 -9.07 1.10 9.56
C VAL A 17 -7.90 2.05 9.34
N ARG A 18 -8.15 3.22 8.73
CA ARG A 18 -7.09 4.20 8.52
C ARG A 18 -6.43 4.61 9.82
N ARG A 19 -7.23 4.85 10.86
CA ARG A 19 -6.69 5.27 12.14
C ARG A 19 -5.86 4.18 12.81
N ALA A 20 -6.34 2.94 12.75
CA ALA A 20 -5.62 1.83 13.36
C ALA A 20 -4.27 1.64 12.66
N LEU A 21 -4.28 1.69 11.33
CA LEU A 21 -3.04 1.54 10.57
C LEU A 21 -2.08 2.69 10.82
N GLN A 22 -2.59 3.91 10.91
CA GLN A 22 -1.74 5.05 11.20
C GLN A 22 -1.02 4.88 12.53
N ARG A 23 -1.75 4.43 13.54
CA ARG A 23 -1.17 4.24 14.87
C ARG A 23 -0.09 3.18 14.84
N LEU A 24 -0.38 2.05 14.22
CA LEU A 24 0.58 0.97 14.11
C LEU A 24 1.84 1.39 13.36
N LEU A 25 1.65 2.03 12.22
CA LEU A 25 2.77 2.37 11.35
C LEU A 25 3.66 3.44 11.97
N ARG A 26 3.05 4.43 12.60
CA ARG A 26 3.84 5.46 13.27
C ARG A 26 4.65 4.87 14.40
N ALA A 27 4.06 3.97 15.17
CA ALA A 27 4.78 3.31 16.25
C ALA A 27 5.95 2.49 15.72
N ALA A 28 5.85 2.01 14.49
CA ALA A 28 6.91 1.24 13.86
C ALA A 28 7.97 2.09 13.15
N GLY A 29 7.81 3.41 13.16
CA GLY A 29 8.82 4.30 12.60
C GLY A 29 8.56 4.81 11.21
N PHE A 30 7.34 4.63 10.68
CA PHE A 30 7.00 5.13 9.35
C PHE A 30 6.29 6.48 9.44
N ASP A 31 6.45 7.29 8.42
CA ASP A 31 5.55 8.41 8.19
C ASP A 31 4.34 7.88 7.45
N VAL A 32 3.17 8.43 7.71
CA VAL A 32 1.92 7.88 7.18
C VAL A 32 1.09 8.98 6.56
N ARG A 33 0.56 8.71 5.38
CA ARG A 33 -0.41 9.58 4.73
C ARG A 33 -1.68 8.78 4.52
N LEU A 34 -2.83 9.35 4.89
CA LEU A 34 -4.10 8.65 4.84
C LEU A 34 -4.96 9.19 3.72
N PHE A 35 -5.57 8.30 2.96
CA PHE A 35 -6.47 8.68 1.88
C PHE A 35 -7.72 7.82 1.94
N ALA A 36 -8.87 8.46 1.78
CA ALA A 36 -10.14 7.74 1.77
C ALA A 36 -10.51 7.27 0.36
N THR A 37 -9.90 7.80 -0.68
CA THR A 37 -10.21 7.46 -2.06
C THR A 37 -8.96 7.26 -2.87
N GLY A 38 -9.08 6.49 -3.95
CA GLY A 38 -7.98 6.30 -4.86
C GLY A 38 -7.61 7.59 -5.59
N ALA A 39 -8.61 8.42 -5.89
CA ALA A 39 -8.36 9.67 -6.59
C ALA A 39 -7.49 10.61 -5.77
N ASP A 40 -7.79 10.74 -4.46
CA ASP A 40 -6.97 11.57 -3.59
C ASP A 40 -5.54 11.07 -3.53
N PHE A 41 -5.37 9.76 -3.42
CA PHE A 41 -4.04 9.17 -3.40
C PHE A 41 -3.29 9.50 -4.68
N MET A 42 -3.94 9.29 -5.82
CA MET A 42 -3.28 9.52 -7.11
C MET A 42 -2.87 10.99 -7.30
N ALA A 43 -3.56 11.90 -6.64
CA ALA A 43 -3.22 13.32 -6.71
C ALA A 43 -2.03 13.69 -5.82
N HIS A 44 -1.59 12.79 -4.95
CA HIS A 44 -0.54 13.09 -3.97
C HIS A 44 0.53 12.00 -3.91
N LEU A 45 0.95 11.53 -5.07
CA LEU A 45 1.93 10.43 -5.13
C LEU A 45 3.33 10.81 -4.72
N GLU A 46 3.64 12.10 -4.80
CA GLU A 46 5.01 12.51 -4.61
C GLU A 46 5.53 12.17 -3.23
N GLY A 47 6.67 11.52 -3.15
CA GLY A 47 7.30 11.20 -1.87
C GLY A 47 6.78 9.94 -1.19
N VAL A 48 5.84 9.23 -1.81
CA VAL A 48 5.31 8.00 -1.23
C VAL A 48 6.23 6.83 -1.56
N ASP A 49 6.65 6.10 -0.54
CA ASP A 49 7.57 4.98 -0.71
C ASP A 49 6.87 3.63 -0.87
N CYS A 50 5.64 3.54 -0.38
CA CYS A 50 4.88 2.29 -0.42
C CYS A 50 3.43 2.62 -0.16
N VAL A 51 2.49 1.84 -0.68
CA VAL A 51 1.08 2.07 -0.44
C VAL A 51 0.39 0.79 0.03
N ILE A 52 -0.43 0.93 1.08
CA ILE A 52 -1.36 -0.11 1.50
C ILE A 52 -2.68 0.23 0.85
N LEU A 53 -3.19 -0.66 0.02
CA LEU A 53 -4.32 -0.37 -0.85
C LEU A 53 -5.44 -1.36 -0.67
N ASP A 54 -6.62 -0.86 -0.32
CA ASP A 54 -7.81 -1.69 -0.28
C ASP A 54 -8.35 -1.83 -1.71
N LEU A 55 -8.95 -2.95 -2.01
CA LEU A 55 -9.53 -3.19 -3.34
C LEU A 55 -10.90 -2.56 -3.49
N HIS A 56 -11.69 -2.53 -2.41
CA HIS A 56 -13.04 -1.99 -2.50
C HIS A 56 -13.07 -0.54 -2.03
N LEU A 57 -12.95 0.35 -2.98
CA LEU A 57 -12.99 1.79 -2.70
C LEU A 57 -14.10 2.42 -3.53
N PRO A 58 -14.74 3.48 -3.03
CA PRO A 58 -15.76 4.16 -3.82
C PRO A 58 -15.10 4.90 -4.99
N GLY A 59 -15.75 4.91 -6.12
CA GLY A 59 -15.24 5.56 -7.33
C GLY A 59 -14.17 4.72 -7.98
N MET A 60 -12.91 5.05 -7.73
CA MET A 60 -11.79 4.27 -8.24
C MET A 60 -11.57 3.06 -7.34
N SER A 61 -11.62 1.86 -7.88
CA SER A 61 -11.30 0.66 -7.10
C SER A 61 -9.80 0.56 -6.89
N GLY A 62 -9.39 -0.38 -6.04
CA GLY A 62 -7.95 -0.64 -5.89
C GLY A 62 -7.32 -1.12 -7.17
N PHE A 63 -8.04 -1.90 -7.98
CA PHE A 63 -7.53 -2.33 -9.27
C PHE A 63 -7.32 -1.13 -10.20
N ASP A 64 -8.26 -0.19 -10.18
CA ASP A 64 -8.11 1.04 -10.98
C ASP A 64 -6.88 1.83 -10.56
N VAL A 65 -6.60 1.86 -9.25
CA VAL A 65 -5.42 2.54 -8.75
C VAL A 65 -4.16 1.86 -9.25
N GLN A 66 -4.13 0.53 -9.22
CA GLN A 66 -2.98 -0.22 -9.73
C GLN A 66 -2.73 0.09 -11.21
N GLU A 67 -3.80 0.12 -11.98
CA GLU A 67 -3.69 0.41 -13.41
C GLU A 67 -3.23 1.85 -13.65
N ALA A 68 -3.72 2.78 -12.85
CA ALA A 68 -3.32 4.17 -12.98
C ALA A 68 -1.85 4.37 -12.63
N LEU A 69 -1.36 3.67 -11.62
CA LEU A 69 0.06 3.74 -11.26
C LEU A 69 0.92 3.22 -12.40
N ALA A 70 0.52 2.10 -12.99
CA ALA A 70 1.26 1.53 -14.10
C ALA A 70 1.25 2.48 -15.30
N ALA A 71 0.10 3.10 -15.59
CA ALA A 71 -0.02 4.01 -16.71
C ALA A 71 0.86 5.24 -16.57
N ARG A 72 1.10 5.67 -15.33
CA ARG A 72 1.99 6.81 -15.08
C ARG A 72 3.46 6.41 -15.01
N GLY A 73 3.75 5.13 -15.04
CA GLY A 73 5.11 4.67 -14.80
C GLY A 73 5.56 4.94 -13.37
N ALA A 74 4.63 5.04 -12.44
CA ALA A 74 4.97 5.30 -11.05
C ALA A 74 5.42 4.00 -10.40
N ASP A 75 6.61 4.02 -9.83
CA ASP A 75 7.18 2.82 -9.25
C ASP A 75 6.97 2.83 -7.74
N VAL A 76 5.72 2.72 -7.32
CA VAL A 76 5.35 2.68 -5.92
C VAL A 76 4.94 1.25 -5.58
N PRO A 77 5.66 0.56 -4.71
CA PRO A 77 5.27 -0.80 -4.32
C PRO A 77 3.88 -0.80 -3.67
N VAL A 78 3.06 -1.75 -4.10
CA VAL A 78 1.69 -1.86 -3.62
C VAL A 78 1.53 -3.10 -2.75
N VAL A 79 1.01 -2.90 -1.54
CA VAL A 79 0.59 -3.98 -0.66
C VAL A 79 -0.93 -3.93 -0.62
N VAL A 80 -1.57 -4.94 -1.17
CA VAL A 80 -3.04 -5.00 -1.13
C VAL A 80 -3.46 -5.56 0.22
N LEU A 81 -4.40 -4.88 0.88
CA LEU A 81 -4.95 -5.32 2.15
C LEU A 81 -6.46 -5.26 2.01
N THR A 82 -7.11 -6.41 1.88
CA THR A 82 -8.53 -6.44 1.53
C THR A 82 -9.33 -7.35 2.46
N GLY A 83 -10.56 -6.95 2.73
CA GLY A 83 -11.52 -7.81 3.43
C GLY A 83 -12.27 -8.73 2.49
N ASN A 84 -12.03 -8.59 1.19
CA ASN A 84 -12.72 -9.41 0.20
C ASN A 84 -11.73 -10.32 -0.51
N ASP A 85 -11.23 -11.30 0.23
CA ASP A 85 -10.20 -12.19 -0.25
C ASP A 85 -10.83 -13.32 -1.06
N THR A 86 -10.61 -13.29 -2.37
CA THR A 86 -11.04 -14.36 -3.27
C THR A 86 -9.87 -14.73 -4.15
N PRO A 87 -9.85 -15.97 -4.69
CA PRO A 87 -8.77 -16.34 -5.61
C PRO A 87 -8.69 -15.41 -6.82
N ALA A 88 -9.82 -14.94 -7.32
CA ALA A 88 -9.83 -14.04 -8.46
C ALA A 88 -9.20 -12.69 -8.10
N ASN A 89 -9.57 -12.14 -6.94
CA ASN A 89 -9.00 -10.87 -6.50
C ASN A 89 -7.50 -10.98 -6.26
N ARG A 90 -7.10 -12.08 -5.68
CA ARG A 90 -5.67 -12.31 -5.43
C ARG A 90 -4.91 -12.37 -6.75
N ALA A 91 -5.41 -13.17 -7.69
CA ALA A 91 -4.74 -13.34 -8.98
C ALA A 91 -4.65 -12.01 -9.72
N ARG A 92 -5.74 -11.25 -9.73
CA ARG A 92 -5.76 -9.97 -10.43
C ARG A 92 -4.83 -8.95 -9.79
N SER A 93 -4.82 -8.89 -8.46
CA SER A 93 -3.93 -7.95 -7.76
C SER A 93 -2.48 -8.24 -8.06
N LEU A 94 -2.10 -9.51 -8.03
CA LEU A 94 -0.71 -9.88 -8.29
C LEU A 94 -0.35 -9.68 -9.76
N ALA A 95 -1.26 -9.99 -10.67
CA ALA A 95 -1.03 -9.73 -12.08
C ALA A 95 -0.87 -8.25 -12.38
N ASN A 96 -1.54 -7.40 -11.60
CA ASN A 96 -1.42 -5.95 -11.75
C ASN A 96 -0.19 -5.39 -11.02
N GLY A 97 0.63 -6.25 -10.44
CA GLY A 97 1.90 -5.81 -9.91
C GLY A 97 1.99 -5.65 -8.40
N ALA A 98 0.98 -6.08 -7.65
CA ALA A 98 1.07 -5.98 -6.20
C ALA A 98 2.24 -6.81 -5.70
N ARG A 99 3.02 -6.25 -4.78
CA ARG A 99 4.16 -6.94 -4.21
C ARG A 99 3.75 -7.86 -3.08
N ALA A 100 2.61 -7.59 -2.46
CA ALA A 100 2.07 -8.45 -1.41
C ALA A 100 0.56 -8.35 -1.45
N TYR A 101 -0.10 -9.42 -1.06
CA TYR A 101 -1.56 -9.48 -1.00
C TYR A 101 -1.94 -10.09 0.34
N LEU A 102 -2.60 -9.30 1.17
CA LEU A 102 -2.95 -9.69 2.53
C LEU A 102 -4.44 -9.55 2.74
N SER A 103 -5.03 -10.44 3.52
CA SER A 103 -6.46 -10.33 3.83
C SER A 103 -6.66 -9.81 5.24
N LYS A 104 -7.74 -9.06 5.42
CA LYS A 104 -8.14 -8.54 6.72
C LYS A 104 -8.88 -9.63 7.48
N PRO A 105 -8.69 -9.72 8.77
CA PRO A 105 -7.75 -8.96 9.56
C PRO A 105 -6.33 -9.50 9.41
N VAL A 106 -5.38 -8.62 9.32
CA VAL A 106 -3.99 -9.04 9.19
C VAL A 106 -3.30 -8.76 10.52
N ASP A 107 -2.38 -9.64 10.93
CA ASP A 107 -1.66 -9.36 12.17
C ASP A 107 -0.56 -8.34 11.90
N ASP A 108 -0.21 -7.62 12.96
CA ASP A 108 0.72 -6.51 12.86
C ASP A 108 2.08 -6.93 12.31
N GLU A 109 2.59 -8.05 12.77
CA GLU A 109 3.90 -8.52 12.34
C GLU A 109 3.95 -8.84 10.86
N THR A 110 2.92 -9.48 10.34
CA THR A 110 2.85 -9.82 8.93
C THR A 110 2.85 -8.55 8.07
N LEU A 111 2.05 -7.58 8.47
CA LEU A 111 1.96 -6.33 7.73
C LEU A 111 3.27 -5.56 7.79
N LEU A 112 3.84 -5.42 8.98
CA LEU A 112 5.08 -4.66 9.14
C LEU A 112 6.23 -5.32 8.39
N HIS A 113 6.28 -6.65 8.38
CA HIS A 113 7.31 -7.35 7.65
C HIS A 113 7.22 -7.03 6.15
N ALA A 114 6.02 -7.08 5.59
CA ALA A 114 5.83 -6.77 4.19
C ALA A 114 6.28 -5.34 3.87
N LEU A 115 5.90 -4.40 4.73
CA LEU A 115 6.25 -3.00 4.50
C LEU A 115 7.73 -2.73 4.62
N ARG A 116 8.38 -3.33 5.60
CA ARG A 116 9.81 -3.13 5.78
C ARG A 116 10.61 -3.68 4.61
N THR A 117 10.17 -4.81 4.08
CA THR A 117 10.82 -5.40 2.92
C THR A 117 10.69 -4.50 1.70
N LEU A 118 9.52 -3.90 1.50
CA LEU A 118 9.25 -3.14 0.29
C LEU A 118 9.68 -1.70 0.34
N SER A 119 9.69 -1.09 1.53
CA SER A 119 10.00 0.34 1.62
C SER A 119 11.44 0.63 1.98
N SER A 120 12.23 -0.39 2.25
CA SER A 120 13.65 -0.19 2.55
C SER A 120 14.42 0.09 1.28
N PRO A 121 15.10 1.21 1.18
CA PRO A 121 15.84 1.51 -0.05
C PRO A 121 16.90 0.50 -0.37
N THR A 122 17.51 -0.09 0.65
CA THR A 122 18.59 -1.01 0.39
C THR A 122 18.07 -2.39 0.05
N ALA A 123 16.93 -2.75 0.54
CA ALA A 123 16.44 -4.09 0.35
C ALA A 123 15.77 -4.29 -0.98
N THR A 124 15.38 -3.22 -1.61
CA THR A 124 14.54 -3.39 -2.75
C THR A 124 15.24 -3.58 -4.03
N ARG A 125 16.54 -3.41 -4.06
CA ARG A 125 17.07 -3.44 -5.33
C ARG A 125 17.65 -4.69 -5.60
N PRO A 126 17.05 -5.51 -6.25
CA PRO A 126 17.71 -6.69 -6.65
C PRO A 126 18.64 -6.25 -7.66
N ARG A 127 19.68 -6.83 -7.74
CA ARG A 127 20.45 -6.40 -8.56
C ARG A 127 20.44 -7.22 -9.52
N PRO A 128 20.38 -6.96 -10.43
CA PRO A 128 20.46 -7.80 -11.53
C PRO A 128 21.75 -8.49 -11.61
#